data_d41bc2ad1d31cdbda5bf68ae91c5bca9
#
_entry.id   d41bc2ad1d31cdbda5bf68ae91c5bca9
#
_cell.length_a   1.000
_cell.length_b   1.000
_cell.length_c   1.000
_cell.angle_alpha   90.00
_cell.angle_beta   90.00
_cell.angle_gamma   90.00
#
_symmetry.space_group_name_H-M   'P 1'
#
loop_
_entity.id
_entity.type
_entity.pdbx_description
1 polymer ?
#
loop_
_entity_poly.entity_id
_entity_poly.type
_entity_poly.pdbx_seq_one_letter_code
_entity_poly.pdbx_strand_id
1 'polypeptide(L)'
;MRTINLIVIHCSATRADRDFTEDDLEVCHRRRGFNGTGYHFYIRKNGDIKTTREIERIGAHAKGHNQNSIGICYEGGLDCHGHPADTRTEWQVHSMHVLILTPVSYTHLRAHETSQDL
;
A
#
# COMPACT_ATOMS: atom_id res chain seq x y z
N MET A 1 -11.84 -8.21 15.97
CA MET A 1 -11.80 -7.69 14.59
C MET A 1 -12.00 -6.19 14.60
N ARG A 2 -11.15 -5.47 13.92
CA ARG A 2 -11.31 -4.01 13.82
C ARG A 2 -12.26 -3.64 12.68
N THR A 3 -12.90 -2.50 12.81
CA THR A 3 -13.80 -1.99 11.77
C THR A 3 -12.99 -1.22 10.73
N ILE A 4 -13.13 -1.62 9.47
CA ILE A 4 -12.42 -0.98 8.36
C ILE A 4 -13.46 -0.38 7.42
N ASN A 5 -13.32 0.91 7.17
CA ASN A 5 -14.23 1.63 6.26
C ASN A 5 -13.46 2.51 5.27
N LEU A 6 -12.15 2.33 5.16
CA LEU A 6 -11.30 3.18 4.32
C LEU A 6 -10.15 2.35 3.75
N ILE A 7 -9.84 2.56 2.48
CA ILE A 7 -8.61 2.07 1.86
C ILE A 7 -7.80 3.28 1.44
N VAL A 8 -6.54 3.32 1.86
CA VAL A 8 -5.64 4.42 1.50
C VAL A 8 -4.51 3.86 0.65
N ILE A 9 -4.27 4.46 -0.51
CA ILE A 9 -3.23 4.02 -1.42
C ILE A 9 -2.07 5.00 -1.37
N HIS A 10 -0.88 4.44 -1.19
CA HIS A 10 0.38 5.17 -1.10
C HIS A 10 1.36 4.67 -2.15
N CYS A 11 2.41 5.42 -2.40
CA CYS A 11 3.56 4.95 -3.15
C CYS A 11 4.77 4.84 -2.22
N SER A 12 5.75 4.03 -2.62
CA SER A 12 6.99 3.91 -1.84
C SER A 12 7.88 5.16 -1.96
N ALA A 13 7.57 6.04 -2.91
CA ALA A 13 8.38 7.22 -3.22
C ALA A 13 9.81 6.80 -3.61
N THR A 14 9.90 5.84 -4.51
CA THR A 14 11.16 5.31 -5.04
C THR A 14 11.17 5.44 -6.56
N ARG A 15 12.38 5.43 -7.14
CA ARG A 15 12.52 5.63 -8.58
C ARG A 15 11.97 4.43 -9.36
N ALA A 16 11.20 4.71 -10.40
CA ALA A 16 10.57 3.67 -11.22
C ALA A 16 11.59 2.83 -11.99
N ASP A 17 12.81 3.35 -12.21
CA ASP A 17 13.87 2.63 -12.91
C ASP A 17 14.71 1.75 -11.98
N ARG A 18 14.32 1.60 -10.73
CA ARG A 18 15.02 0.76 -9.75
C ARG A 18 14.03 -0.16 -9.07
N ASP A 19 14.54 -1.29 -8.60
CA ASP A 19 13.76 -2.21 -7.80
C ASP A 19 13.77 -1.77 -6.34
N PHE A 20 12.62 -1.83 -5.70
CA PHE A 20 12.49 -1.60 -4.28
C PHE A 20 11.57 -2.68 -3.73
N THR A 21 12.18 -3.71 -3.13
CA THR A 21 11.44 -4.89 -2.69
C THR A 21 10.68 -4.64 -1.40
N GLU A 22 9.78 -5.57 -1.07
CA GLU A 22 9.09 -5.53 0.22
C GLU A 22 10.08 -5.62 1.38
N ASP A 23 11.20 -6.30 1.21
CA ASP A 23 12.26 -6.36 2.23
C ASP A 23 12.96 -5.01 2.37
N ASP A 24 13.20 -4.32 1.27
CA ASP A 24 13.75 -2.96 1.29
C ASP A 24 12.81 -2.01 2.03
N LEU A 25 11.52 -2.16 1.78
CA LEU A 25 10.49 -1.35 2.44
C LEU A 25 10.50 -1.61 3.96
N GLU A 26 10.58 -2.88 4.35
CA GLU A 26 10.62 -3.23 5.76
C GLU A 26 11.85 -2.65 6.45
N VAL A 27 13.01 -2.74 5.82
CA VAL A 27 14.25 -2.16 6.38
C VAL A 27 14.09 -0.65 6.57
N CYS A 28 13.52 0.05 5.59
CA CYS A 28 13.28 1.48 5.71
C CYS A 28 12.37 1.82 6.89
N HIS A 29 11.28 1.07 7.05
CA HIS A 29 10.33 1.34 8.13
C HIS A 29 10.92 1.00 9.50
N ARG A 30 11.69 -0.08 9.61
CA ARG A 30 12.35 -0.42 10.88
C ARG A 30 13.38 0.63 11.27
N ARG A 31 14.09 1.21 10.31
CA ARG A 31 15.03 2.31 10.57
C ARG A 31 14.33 3.56 11.09
N ARG A 32 13.04 3.73 10.76
CA ARG A 32 12.22 4.83 11.24
C ARG A 32 11.55 4.51 12.58
N GLY A 33 11.84 3.37 13.18
CA GLY A 33 11.31 2.96 14.47
C GLY A 33 10.04 2.13 14.42
N PHE A 34 9.61 1.70 13.23
CA PHE A 34 8.42 0.85 13.09
C PHE A 34 8.77 -0.62 13.35
N ASN A 35 7.78 -1.41 13.75
CA ASN A 35 7.92 -2.84 13.96
C ASN A 35 7.66 -3.66 12.70
N GLY A 36 8.12 -3.18 11.56
CA GLY A 36 7.88 -3.76 10.25
C GLY A 36 7.25 -2.71 9.34
N THR A 37 6.67 -3.14 8.22
CA THR A 37 6.05 -2.18 7.32
C THR A 37 4.77 -1.62 7.92
N GLY A 38 4.49 -0.37 7.62
CA GLY A 38 3.25 0.28 8.06
C GLY A 38 2.05 -0.03 7.16
N TYR A 39 2.28 -0.62 5.99
CA TYR A 39 1.24 -0.96 5.02
C TYR A 39 0.82 -2.41 5.15
N HIS A 40 -0.42 -2.71 4.81
CA HIS A 40 -0.92 -4.08 4.81
C HIS A 40 -0.52 -4.84 3.55
N PHE A 41 -0.49 -4.15 2.42
CA PHE A 41 -0.12 -4.73 1.13
C PHE A 41 0.89 -3.86 0.41
N TYR A 42 1.79 -4.50 -0.32
CA TYR A 42 2.77 -3.84 -1.17
C TYR A 42 2.69 -4.44 -2.57
N ILE A 43 2.54 -3.59 -3.58
CA ILE A 43 2.38 -4.03 -4.97
C ILE A 43 3.64 -3.69 -5.74
N ARG A 44 4.34 -4.75 -6.21
CA ARG A 44 5.55 -4.59 -7.01
C ARG A 44 5.21 -4.08 -8.42
N LYS A 45 6.19 -3.60 -9.14
CA LYS A 45 5.99 -3.04 -10.49
C LYS A 45 5.36 -4.02 -11.46
N ASN A 46 5.62 -5.32 -11.30
CA ASN A 46 5.04 -6.38 -12.13
C ASN A 46 3.63 -6.77 -11.72
N GLY A 47 3.09 -6.12 -10.69
CA GLY A 47 1.75 -6.42 -10.19
C GLY A 47 1.70 -7.43 -9.05
N ASP A 48 2.83 -8.03 -8.66
CA ASP A 48 2.84 -8.97 -7.54
C ASP A 48 2.37 -8.27 -6.27
N ILE A 49 1.43 -8.89 -5.58
CA ILE A 49 0.88 -8.40 -4.32
C ILE A 49 1.59 -9.13 -3.18
N LYS A 50 2.23 -8.36 -2.32
CA LYS A 50 2.89 -8.88 -1.12
C LYS A 50 2.11 -8.45 0.10
N THR A 51 1.76 -9.42 0.96
CA THR A 51 1.14 -9.11 2.25
C THR A 51 2.26 -8.77 3.22
N THR A 52 2.27 -7.54 3.71
CA THR A 52 3.36 -7.03 4.55
C THR A 52 2.93 -6.78 5.99
N ARG A 53 1.64 -6.83 6.26
CA ARG A 53 1.09 -6.69 7.61
C ARG A 53 -0.28 -7.35 7.63
N GLU A 54 -0.59 -8.06 8.70
CA GLU A 54 -1.90 -8.69 8.83
C GLU A 54 -3.00 -7.63 8.86
N ILE A 55 -4.10 -7.92 8.19
CA ILE A 55 -5.20 -6.96 8.04
C ILE A 55 -5.84 -6.58 9.37
N GLU A 56 -5.83 -7.50 10.33
CA GLU A 56 -6.39 -7.24 11.66
C GLU A 56 -5.52 -6.32 12.50
N ARG A 57 -4.26 -6.14 12.12
CA ARG A 57 -3.37 -5.23 12.83
C ARG A 57 -3.55 -3.81 12.29
N ILE A 58 -3.61 -2.86 13.22
CA ILE A 58 -3.64 -1.44 12.86
C ILE A 58 -2.35 -1.08 12.15
N GLY A 59 -2.45 -0.40 11.02
CA GLY A 59 -1.30 0.01 10.24
C GLY A 59 -0.60 1.24 10.82
N ALA A 60 0.45 1.68 10.16
CA ALA A 60 1.18 2.90 10.48
C ALA A 60 1.48 3.62 9.16
N HIS A 61 0.45 4.13 8.50
CA HIS A 61 0.56 4.70 7.16
C HIS A 61 -0.23 5.98 6.94
N ALA A 62 -1.25 6.25 7.76
CA ALA A 62 -2.10 7.42 7.60
C ALA A 62 -2.53 7.93 8.97
N LYS A 63 -1.78 8.89 9.50
CA LYS A 63 -2.01 9.44 10.82
C LYS A 63 -3.48 9.89 10.98
N GLY A 64 -4.12 9.41 12.04
CA GLY A 64 -5.53 9.72 12.31
C GLY A 64 -6.51 8.76 11.66
N HIS A 65 -6.05 7.89 10.75
CA HIS A 65 -6.92 6.96 10.01
C HIS A 65 -6.44 5.51 10.10
N ASN A 66 -5.39 5.23 10.85
CA ASN A 66 -4.84 3.88 10.92
C ASN A 66 -5.81 2.87 11.51
N GLN A 67 -6.64 3.27 12.47
CA GLN A 67 -7.52 2.34 13.16
C GLN A 67 -8.62 1.78 12.27
N ASN A 68 -9.01 2.51 11.23
CA ASN A 68 -10.18 2.16 10.41
C ASN A 68 -9.83 1.95 8.94
N SER A 69 -8.56 1.77 8.60
CA SER A 69 -8.13 1.69 7.20
C SER A 69 -7.24 0.50 6.90
N ILE A 70 -7.19 0.17 5.61
CA ILE A 70 -6.18 -0.70 5.03
C ILE A 70 -5.22 0.18 4.24
N GLY A 71 -3.92 0.00 4.45
CA GLY A 71 -2.90 0.69 3.68
C GLY A 71 -2.36 -0.17 2.56
N ILE A 72 -2.43 0.32 1.34
CA ILE A 72 -1.86 -0.32 0.16
C ILE A 72 -0.78 0.60 -0.38
N CYS A 73 0.42 0.07 -0.57
CA CYS A 73 1.53 0.84 -1.12
C CYS A 73 1.97 0.22 -2.44
N TYR A 74 2.22 1.03 -3.46
CA TYR A 74 2.81 0.51 -4.69
C TYR A 74 4.25 0.96 -4.84
N GLU A 75 5.06 0.10 -5.44
CA GLU A 75 6.47 0.34 -5.72
C GLU A 75 6.60 1.41 -6.80
N GLY A 76 7.27 2.52 -6.47
CA GLY A 76 7.48 3.62 -7.41
C GLY A 76 7.06 4.97 -6.85
N GLY A 77 6.57 5.83 -7.72
CA GLY A 77 6.12 7.18 -7.37
C GLY A 77 7.10 8.27 -7.74
N LEU A 78 8.33 7.92 -8.14
CA LEU A 78 9.32 8.88 -8.64
C LEU A 78 9.78 8.47 -10.04
N ASP A 79 10.03 9.46 -10.90
CA ASP A 79 10.61 9.22 -12.21
C ASP A 79 12.12 8.91 -12.10
N CYS A 80 12.79 8.70 -13.24
CA CYS A 80 14.21 8.36 -13.26
C CYS A 80 15.11 9.49 -12.77
N HIS A 81 14.59 10.69 -12.59
CA HIS A 81 15.31 11.82 -12.04
C HIS A 81 14.97 12.07 -10.58
N GLY A 82 14.15 11.21 -9.98
CA GLY A 82 13.77 11.35 -8.58
C GLY A 82 12.66 12.37 -8.33
N HIS A 83 11.94 12.79 -9.37
CA HIS A 83 10.82 13.71 -9.21
C HIS A 83 9.50 12.95 -9.06
N PRO A 84 8.56 13.45 -8.25
CA PRO A 84 7.25 12.81 -8.12
C PRO A 84 6.56 12.66 -9.49
N ALA A 85 6.05 11.47 -9.73
CA ALA A 85 5.37 11.14 -10.98
C ALA A 85 4.41 9.98 -10.78
N ASP A 86 3.41 9.87 -11.64
CA ASP A 86 2.55 8.70 -11.68
C ASP A 86 3.28 7.60 -12.45
N THR A 87 3.90 6.68 -11.71
CA THR A 87 4.68 5.58 -12.28
C THR A 87 3.93 4.25 -12.24
N ARG A 88 2.63 4.26 -11.91
CA ARG A 88 1.86 3.02 -11.81
C ARG A 88 1.87 2.29 -13.14
N THR A 89 2.26 1.01 -13.11
CA THR A 89 2.17 0.16 -14.30
C THR A 89 0.74 -0.36 -14.45
N GLU A 90 0.41 -0.86 -15.64
CA GLU A 90 -0.89 -1.50 -15.87
C GLU A 90 -1.11 -2.66 -14.90
N TRP A 91 -0.05 -3.41 -14.62
CA TRP A 91 -0.09 -4.53 -13.69
C TRP A 91 -0.40 -4.07 -12.26
N GLN A 92 0.18 -2.95 -11.85
CA GLN A 92 -0.09 -2.38 -10.54
C GLN A 92 -1.53 -1.89 -10.41
N VAL A 93 -2.03 -1.20 -11.41
CA VAL A 93 -3.42 -0.72 -11.42
C VAL A 93 -4.38 -1.90 -11.34
N HIS A 94 -4.12 -2.94 -12.13
CA HIS A 94 -4.94 -4.16 -12.09
C HIS A 94 -4.94 -4.79 -10.68
N SER A 95 -3.77 -4.93 -10.08
CA SER A 95 -3.64 -5.51 -8.73
C SER A 95 -4.34 -4.67 -7.67
N MET A 96 -4.28 -3.34 -7.78
CA MET A 96 -5.03 -2.45 -6.88
C MET A 96 -6.52 -2.72 -6.98
N HIS A 97 -7.05 -2.84 -8.19
CA HIS A 97 -8.47 -3.14 -8.39
C HIS A 97 -8.82 -4.51 -7.80
N VAL A 98 -7.98 -5.51 -8.00
CA VAL A 98 -8.20 -6.85 -7.43
C VAL A 98 -8.28 -6.76 -5.90
N LEU A 99 -7.36 -6.05 -5.27
CA LEU A 99 -7.36 -5.89 -3.81
C LEU A 99 -8.62 -5.19 -3.31
N ILE A 100 -9.04 -4.12 -3.99
CA ILE A 100 -10.21 -3.35 -3.59
C ILE A 100 -11.48 -4.20 -3.70
N LEU A 101 -11.53 -5.11 -4.67
CA LEU A 101 -12.72 -5.91 -4.95
C LEU A 101 -12.68 -7.32 -4.37
N THR A 102 -11.66 -7.67 -3.57
CA THR A 102 -11.57 -9.02 -2.99
C THR A 102 -12.58 -9.22 -1.86
N PRO A 103 -12.93 -10.49 -1.56
CA PRO A 103 -13.77 -10.77 -0.39
C PRO A 103 -13.24 -10.22 0.91
N VAL A 104 -11.92 -10.12 1.06
CA VAL A 104 -11.30 -9.52 2.24
C VAL A 104 -11.74 -8.06 2.39
N SER A 105 -11.72 -7.30 1.29
CA SER A 105 -12.18 -5.91 1.31
C SER A 105 -13.67 -5.83 1.65
N TYR A 106 -14.50 -6.71 1.09
CA TYR A 106 -15.92 -6.74 1.41
C TYR A 106 -16.17 -7.12 2.86
N THR A 107 -15.36 -8.01 3.43
CA THR A 107 -15.52 -8.45 4.80
C THR A 107 -15.16 -7.36 5.79
N HIS A 108 -14.11 -6.60 5.51
CA HIS A 108 -13.54 -5.63 6.44
C HIS A 108 -13.96 -4.20 6.13
N LEU A 109 -14.18 -3.88 4.86
CA LEU A 109 -14.49 -2.52 4.42
C LEU A 109 -15.98 -2.27 4.52
N ARG A 110 -16.34 -1.17 5.14
CA ARG A 110 -17.73 -0.73 5.25
C ARG A 110 -17.98 0.44 4.34
N ALA A 111 -19.19 0.47 3.78
CA ALA A 111 -19.72 1.65 3.11
C ALA A 111 -18.95 2.07 1.86
N HIS A 112 -18.20 1.19 1.27
CA HIS A 112 -17.59 1.43 -0.04
C HIS A 112 -16.65 2.62 -0.10
N GLU A 113 -16.06 3.01 1.00
CA GLU A 113 -15.22 4.19 1.02
C GLU A 113 -13.79 3.84 0.64
N THR A 114 -13.30 4.48 -0.41
CA THR A 114 -11.91 4.43 -0.78
C THR A 114 -11.39 5.85 -0.86
N SER A 115 -10.15 6.05 -0.39
CA SER A 115 -9.53 7.35 -0.38
C SER A 115 -8.29 7.31 -1.24
N GLN A 116 -8.48 7.31 -2.54
CA GLN A 116 -7.35 7.29 -3.47
C GLN A 116 -7.82 7.68 -4.85
N ASP A 117 -6.85 7.97 -5.70
CA ASP A 117 -7.06 8.25 -7.10
C ASP A 117 -6.45 7.13 -7.92
N LEU A 118 -7.28 6.32 -8.49
CA LEU A 118 -6.83 5.24 -9.36
C LEU A 118 -7.03 5.59 -10.82
#